data_792d85d2d26dd50be01cd1cbb29bd6cf
#
_entry.id   792d85d2d26dd50be01cd1cbb29bd6cf
#
_cell.length_a   1.000
_cell.length_b   1.000
_cell.length_c   1.000
_cell.angle_alpha   90.00
_cell.angle_beta   90.00
_cell.angle_gamma   90.00
#
_symmetry.space_group_name_H-M   'P 1'
#
loop_
_entity.id
_entity.type
_entity.pdbx_description
1 polymer ?
#
loop_
_entity_poly.entity_id
_entity_poly.type
_entity_poly.pdbx_seq_one_letter_code
_entity_poly.pdbx_strand_id
1 'polypeptide(L)'
;IFFSLPGLPLTLSNPFPSFFPFPLPDSALAIQRDLRTAYMQHWNLNVQRELPGNSVLEIAYVGSKGTKLLTARDINQPQPSALPPGLPFVPRPNPQFDDIDLLASRANSNYNSLQARFQQRLSNGLAALVSYTWSKSIDDASNFFSSVGDPNFPQNSYDARAERGRSNFDVRHRLSASYSYDLPFGKGRRYLRDSGLASTILSGWQTFGIVTLQTGRPFTVALLSEIDNSGTGRSILGFGANDRPNVVGNPNLSQRSPQQWFSQSAFAFPPRGTFGDAGRNILEGPGYRNVNASLVKNTSLSERLNLQIRAEVFNLFNHPNFNLPDNFLGSPTFGQITSARDPRHIQFGVKLLF
;
A
#
# COMPACT_ATOMS: atom_id res chain seq x y z
N ILE A 1 -0.35 13.70 25.27
CA ILE A 1 0.80 13.16 26.03
C ILE A 1 1.40 14.36 26.73
N PHE A 2 1.25 14.47 28.06
CA PHE A 2 1.88 15.52 28.84
C PHE A 2 3.30 15.08 29.17
N PHE A 3 4.28 15.76 28.63
CA PHE A 3 5.69 15.61 29.08
C PHE A 3 5.84 16.42 30.38
N SER A 4 5.98 15.75 31.51
CA SER A 4 6.47 16.41 32.71
C SER A 4 8.00 16.48 32.63
N LEU A 5 8.54 17.66 32.41
CA LEU A 5 9.97 17.88 32.59
C LEU A 5 10.25 17.95 34.10
N PRO A 6 11.17 17.12 34.63
CA PRO A 6 11.53 17.18 36.05
C PRO A 6 12.02 18.58 36.42
N GLY A 7 11.36 19.23 37.38
CA GLY A 7 11.79 20.52 37.93
C GLY A 7 11.01 21.76 37.45
N LEU A 8 10.01 21.60 36.56
CA LEU A 8 9.14 22.71 36.15
C LEU A 8 7.72 22.51 36.71
N PRO A 9 7.22 23.41 37.57
CA PRO A 9 5.87 23.32 38.07
C PRO A 9 4.88 23.79 37.01
N LEU A 10 4.47 22.89 36.12
CA LEU A 10 3.36 23.13 35.21
C LEU A 10 2.06 22.97 36.00
N THR A 11 1.28 24.04 36.12
CA THR A 11 -0.03 24.01 36.76
C THR A 11 -1.11 24.34 35.75
N LEU A 12 -2.34 23.86 35.96
CA LEU A 12 -3.50 24.20 35.13
C LEU A 12 -3.79 25.71 35.09
N SER A 13 -3.40 26.47 36.13
CA SER A 13 -3.51 27.93 36.19
C SER A 13 -2.38 28.67 35.50
N ASN A 14 -1.26 28.02 35.25
CA ASN A 14 -0.15 28.53 34.48
C ASN A 14 0.50 27.41 33.64
N PRO A 15 -0.17 27.00 32.54
CA PRO A 15 0.32 25.93 31.68
C PRO A 15 1.54 26.33 30.84
N PHE A 16 1.81 27.64 30.73
CA PHE A 16 2.96 28.19 29.98
C PHE A 16 3.67 29.22 30.84
N PRO A 17 4.48 28.79 31.84
CA PRO A 17 5.21 29.75 32.66
C PRO A 17 6.16 30.57 31.79
N SER A 18 6.23 31.86 32.02
CA SER A 18 7.06 32.83 31.27
C SER A 18 8.57 32.55 31.37
N PHE A 19 8.98 31.62 32.19
CA PHE A 19 10.33 31.13 32.31
C PHE A 19 10.41 29.69 31.80
N PHE A 20 10.44 29.52 30.47
CA PHE A 20 11.03 28.36 29.84
C PHE A 20 12.54 28.66 29.70
N PRO A 21 13.41 27.96 30.40
CA PRO A 21 14.84 28.27 30.38
C PRO A 21 15.51 27.99 29.03
N PHE A 22 14.80 27.38 28.12
CA PHE A 22 15.21 27.18 26.72
C PHE A 22 13.98 27.38 25.83
N PRO A 23 13.94 28.44 25.00
CA PRO A 23 13.08 28.37 23.83
C PRO A 23 13.59 27.22 22.98
N LEU A 24 12.94 26.04 23.10
CA LEU A 24 13.15 25.00 22.11
C LEU A 24 12.72 25.64 20.78
N PRO A 25 13.57 25.60 19.75
CA PRO A 25 13.18 26.10 18.46
C PRO A 25 11.91 25.35 18.01
N ASP A 26 10.85 26.08 17.70
CA ASP A 26 9.59 25.49 17.26
C ASP A 26 9.72 24.98 15.83
N SER A 27 9.14 23.81 15.55
CA SER A 27 8.98 23.35 14.18
C SER A 27 7.88 24.15 13.48
N ALA A 28 8.07 24.45 12.21
CA ALA A 28 7.13 25.23 11.41
C ALA A 28 6.67 24.47 10.17
N LEU A 29 5.39 24.61 9.84
CA LEU A 29 4.86 24.20 8.55
C LEU A 29 4.76 25.44 7.65
N ALA A 30 5.46 25.41 6.53
CA ALA A 30 5.47 26.51 5.55
C ALA A 30 4.82 26.05 4.23
N ILE A 31 4.20 26.98 3.54
CA ILE A 31 3.65 26.76 2.20
C ILE A 31 4.43 27.60 1.21
N GLN A 32 4.82 27.02 0.08
CA GLN A 32 5.50 27.71 -1.00
C GLN A 32 4.67 28.93 -1.45
N ARG A 33 5.28 30.14 -1.48
CA ARG A 33 4.57 31.41 -1.81
C ARG A 33 3.92 31.39 -3.19
N ASP A 34 4.62 30.84 -4.17
CA ASP A 34 4.16 30.69 -5.56
C ASP A 34 3.69 29.27 -5.85
N LEU A 35 2.92 28.69 -4.91
CA LEU A 35 2.38 27.34 -5.06
C LEU A 35 1.61 27.24 -6.37
N ARG A 36 2.03 26.29 -7.20
CA ARG A 36 1.43 26.10 -8.53
C ARG A 36 0.42 24.99 -8.49
N THR A 37 -0.68 25.17 -9.21
CA THR A 37 -1.69 24.12 -9.35
C THR A 37 -1.08 22.85 -9.94
N ALA A 38 -1.25 21.72 -9.24
CA ALA A 38 -0.92 20.42 -9.75
C ALA A 38 -1.85 20.05 -10.92
N TYR A 39 -1.30 19.39 -11.92
CA TYR A 39 -2.12 18.89 -13.03
C TYR A 39 -1.71 17.49 -13.43
N MET A 40 -2.69 16.76 -13.98
CA MET A 40 -2.51 15.42 -14.50
C MET A 40 -2.84 15.40 -15.99
N GLN A 41 -1.97 14.76 -16.76
CA GLN A 41 -2.21 14.43 -18.15
C GLN A 41 -2.58 12.94 -18.21
N HIS A 42 -3.65 12.61 -18.91
CA HIS A 42 -4.08 11.23 -19.11
C HIS A 42 -4.20 10.96 -20.61
N TRP A 43 -3.75 9.78 -21.02
CA TRP A 43 -3.97 9.28 -22.37
C TRP A 43 -4.32 7.81 -22.31
N ASN A 44 -5.17 7.40 -23.22
CA ASN A 44 -5.54 6.00 -23.36
C ASN A 44 -5.78 5.65 -24.82
N LEU A 45 -5.52 4.39 -25.14
CA LEU A 45 -5.90 3.75 -26.38
C LEU A 45 -6.60 2.45 -26.02
N ASN A 46 -7.85 2.30 -26.43
CA ASN A 46 -8.68 1.15 -26.11
C ASN A 46 -9.19 0.50 -27.40
N VAL A 47 -9.08 -0.81 -27.48
CA VAL A 47 -9.64 -1.64 -28.54
C VAL A 47 -10.55 -2.67 -27.89
N GLN A 48 -11.81 -2.64 -28.31
CA GLN A 48 -12.84 -3.56 -27.83
C GLN A 48 -13.38 -4.39 -28.97
N ARG A 49 -13.55 -5.69 -28.74
CA ARG A 49 -14.12 -6.62 -29.72
C ARG A 49 -15.15 -7.52 -29.06
N GLU A 50 -16.28 -7.63 -29.69
CA GLU A 50 -17.27 -8.66 -29.37
C GLU A 50 -16.79 -10.00 -29.90
N LEU A 51 -16.93 -11.04 -29.08
CA LEU A 51 -16.57 -12.42 -29.38
C LEU A 51 -17.85 -13.28 -29.36
N PRO A 52 -17.84 -14.47 -29.99
CA PRO A 52 -18.99 -15.39 -29.93
C PRO A 52 -19.40 -15.73 -28.49
N GLY A 53 -20.66 -16.02 -28.26
CA GLY A 53 -21.18 -16.44 -26.95
C GLY A 53 -21.45 -15.29 -25.97
N ASN A 54 -21.82 -14.11 -26.43
CA ASN A 54 -22.11 -12.93 -25.62
C ASN A 54 -20.91 -12.46 -24.77
N SER A 55 -19.72 -12.57 -25.32
CA SER A 55 -18.50 -12.14 -24.63
C SER A 55 -17.83 -10.95 -25.32
N VAL A 56 -17.06 -10.20 -24.56
CA VAL A 56 -16.35 -9.01 -25.00
C VAL A 56 -14.91 -9.07 -24.48
N LEU A 57 -13.96 -8.83 -25.38
CA LEU A 57 -12.56 -8.63 -25.04
C LEU A 57 -12.20 -7.17 -25.26
N GLU A 58 -11.56 -6.58 -24.29
CA GLU A 58 -11.04 -5.22 -24.31
C GLU A 58 -9.55 -5.23 -23.98
N ILE A 59 -8.74 -4.54 -24.77
CA ILE A 59 -7.33 -4.33 -24.52
C ILE A 59 -7.07 -2.82 -24.57
N ALA A 60 -6.45 -2.29 -23.52
CA ALA A 60 -6.21 -0.88 -23.39
C ALA A 60 -4.77 -0.59 -22.97
N TYR A 61 -4.17 0.43 -23.55
CA TYR A 61 -3.01 1.11 -23.01
C TYR A 61 -3.48 2.37 -22.28
N VAL A 62 -3.05 2.53 -21.03
CA VAL A 62 -3.39 3.70 -20.21
C VAL A 62 -2.10 4.29 -19.65
N GLY A 63 -1.92 5.59 -19.86
CA GLY A 63 -0.83 6.33 -19.28
C GLY A 63 -1.30 7.58 -18.56
N SER A 64 -0.54 8.00 -17.56
CA SER A 64 -0.75 9.28 -16.91
C SER A 64 0.57 9.90 -16.45
N LYS A 65 0.61 11.24 -16.43
CA LYS A 65 1.72 12.02 -15.90
C LYS A 65 1.17 13.09 -14.95
N GLY A 66 1.59 13.02 -13.70
CA GLY A 66 1.40 14.08 -12.73
C GLY A 66 2.57 15.05 -12.76
N THR A 67 2.27 16.34 -12.70
CA THR A 67 3.27 17.41 -12.72
C THR A 67 2.92 18.45 -11.66
N LYS A 68 3.93 18.99 -10.98
CA LYS A 68 3.75 19.93 -9.87
C LYS A 68 2.89 19.38 -8.74
N LEU A 69 3.01 18.07 -8.47
CA LEU A 69 2.33 17.44 -7.35
C LEU A 69 2.91 17.96 -6.04
N LEU A 70 2.07 17.97 -5.02
CA LEU A 70 2.48 18.43 -3.69
C LEU A 70 3.44 17.43 -3.06
N THR A 71 4.47 17.93 -2.41
CA THR A 71 5.39 17.17 -1.57
C THR A 71 5.90 18.06 -0.45
N ALA A 72 6.25 17.48 0.67
CA ALA A 72 6.87 18.18 1.78
C ALA A 72 8.37 17.88 1.85
N ARG A 73 9.16 18.84 2.34
CA ARG A 73 10.58 18.69 2.68
C ARG A 73 10.96 19.64 3.80
N ASP A 74 11.90 19.28 4.61
CA ASP A 74 12.50 20.20 5.57
C ASP A 74 13.50 21.15 4.87
N ILE A 75 13.18 22.43 4.80
CA ILE A 75 14.09 23.44 4.25
C ILE A 75 15.10 23.96 5.28
N ASN A 76 14.94 23.52 6.52
CA ASN A 76 15.85 23.85 7.62
C ASN A 76 16.71 22.63 8.04
N GLN A 77 16.73 21.57 7.22
CA GLN A 77 17.55 20.38 7.46
C GLN A 77 19.01 20.77 7.55
N PRO A 78 19.73 20.40 8.65
CA PRO A 78 21.16 20.64 8.74
C PRO A 78 21.93 19.79 7.73
N GLN A 79 23.17 20.18 7.46
CA GLN A 79 24.07 19.35 6.67
C GLN A 79 24.48 18.12 7.48
N PRO A 80 24.69 16.97 6.82
CA PRO A 80 25.17 15.78 7.51
C PRO A 80 26.44 16.02 8.32
N SER A 81 26.51 15.48 9.52
CA SER A 81 27.63 15.71 10.43
C SER A 81 27.94 14.46 11.28
N ALA A 82 29.21 14.15 11.42
CA ALA A 82 29.71 13.08 12.25
C ALA A 82 29.80 13.43 13.76
N LEU A 83 29.25 14.58 14.17
CA LEU A 83 29.27 14.97 15.58
C LEU A 83 28.58 13.90 16.46
N PRO A 84 29.12 13.63 17.65
CA PRO A 84 28.52 12.68 18.58
C PRO A 84 27.10 13.09 18.96
N PRO A 85 26.19 12.14 19.20
CA PRO A 85 24.84 12.45 19.70
C PRO A 85 24.96 13.22 21.04
N GLY A 86 24.13 14.26 21.17
CA GLY A 86 24.06 15.04 22.41
C GLY A 86 25.07 16.18 22.53
N LEU A 87 25.91 16.43 21.53
CA LEU A 87 26.64 17.71 21.43
C LEU A 87 25.77 18.78 20.79
N PRO A 88 26.06 20.07 21.08
CA PRO A 88 25.20 21.15 20.69
C PRO A 88 24.95 21.12 19.18
N PHE A 89 23.71 21.12 18.87
CA PHE A 89 23.03 21.14 17.57
C PHE A 89 23.91 21.38 16.35
N VAL A 90 23.85 20.44 15.40
CA VAL A 90 24.36 20.72 14.03
C VAL A 90 23.69 22.02 13.57
N PRO A 91 24.46 23.04 13.13
CA PRO A 91 23.87 24.31 12.76
C PRO A 91 22.84 24.16 11.66
N ARG A 92 21.60 24.51 11.96
CA ARG A 92 20.53 24.58 10.96
C ARG A 92 20.66 25.89 10.17
N PRO A 93 20.22 25.93 8.90
CA PRO A 93 20.20 27.16 8.11
C PRO A 93 19.53 28.34 8.84
N ASN A 94 18.43 28.07 9.55
CA ASN A 94 17.79 29.02 10.44
C ASN A 94 17.78 28.48 11.88
N PRO A 95 18.68 28.92 12.76
CA PRO A 95 18.80 28.38 14.10
C PRO A 95 17.65 28.75 15.05
N GLN A 96 16.75 29.67 14.63
CA GLN A 96 15.57 30.02 15.43
C GLN A 96 14.45 28.95 15.35
N PHE A 97 14.52 28.08 14.36
CA PHE A 97 13.55 27.01 14.15
C PHE A 97 14.22 25.64 14.21
N ASP A 98 13.45 24.64 14.61
CA ASP A 98 13.80 23.25 14.38
C ASP A 98 13.51 22.87 12.93
N ASP A 99 12.60 21.97 12.65
CA ASP A 99 12.23 21.67 11.27
C ASP A 99 11.35 22.77 10.67
N ILE A 100 11.59 23.08 9.41
CA ILE A 100 10.68 23.91 8.60
C ILE A 100 10.21 23.06 7.44
N ASP A 101 9.08 22.40 7.61
CA ASP A 101 8.48 21.54 6.60
C ASP A 101 7.77 22.37 5.54
N LEU A 102 8.44 22.56 4.40
CA LEU A 102 7.90 23.29 3.26
C LEU A 102 7.05 22.39 2.39
N LEU A 103 5.77 22.72 2.31
CA LEU A 103 4.86 22.20 1.30
C LEU A 103 5.10 22.91 -0.03
N ALA A 104 5.45 22.16 -1.08
CA ALA A 104 5.77 22.71 -2.39
C ALA A 104 5.19 21.86 -3.54
N SER A 105 4.86 22.52 -4.65
CA SER A 105 4.38 21.90 -5.89
C SER A 105 5.56 21.52 -6.80
N ARG A 106 6.29 20.44 -6.47
CA ARG A 106 7.52 20.04 -7.16
C ARG A 106 7.62 18.57 -7.55
N ALA A 107 6.79 17.71 -6.98
CA ALA A 107 6.84 16.30 -7.29
C ALA A 107 6.21 15.97 -8.65
N ASN A 108 6.64 14.86 -9.22
CA ASN A 108 6.15 14.30 -10.48
C ASN A 108 5.82 12.84 -10.30
N SER A 109 4.90 12.36 -11.16
CA SER A 109 4.59 10.94 -11.26
C SER A 109 4.40 10.53 -12.71
N ASN A 110 4.71 9.27 -13.02
CA ASN A 110 4.43 8.65 -14.30
C ASN A 110 3.82 7.27 -14.06
N TYR A 111 2.71 6.99 -14.72
CA TYR A 111 2.07 5.68 -14.73
C TYR A 111 1.87 5.21 -16.17
N ASN A 112 2.17 3.95 -16.42
CA ASN A 112 1.89 3.28 -17.68
C ASN A 112 1.36 1.89 -17.40
N SER A 113 0.34 1.47 -18.15
CA SER A 113 -0.25 0.14 -18.02
C SER A 113 -0.77 -0.41 -19.33
N LEU A 114 -0.64 -1.73 -19.49
CA LEU A 114 -1.42 -2.54 -20.40
C LEU A 114 -2.51 -3.25 -19.61
N GLN A 115 -3.75 -3.08 -20.04
CA GLN A 115 -4.93 -3.66 -19.39
C GLN A 115 -5.64 -4.58 -20.38
N ALA A 116 -6.01 -5.76 -19.91
CA ALA A 116 -6.86 -6.69 -20.65
C ALA A 116 -8.10 -7.01 -19.81
N ARG A 117 -9.27 -6.90 -20.40
CA ARG A 117 -10.55 -7.20 -19.75
C ARG A 117 -11.36 -8.14 -20.63
N PHE A 118 -11.74 -9.26 -20.05
CA PHE A 118 -12.68 -10.19 -20.66
C PHE A 118 -13.97 -10.21 -19.86
N GLN A 119 -15.08 -10.00 -20.53
CA GLN A 119 -16.41 -10.03 -19.93
C GLN A 119 -17.27 -11.05 -20.67
N GLN A 120 -17.77 -12.03 -19.95
CA GLN A 120 -18.82 -12.95 -20.38
C GLN A 120 -20.14 -12.46 -19.80
N ARG A 121 -21.04 -12.00 -20.66
CA ARG A 121 -22.42 -11.68 -20.26
C ARG A 121 -23.16 -12.98 -19.98
N LEU A 122 -24.24 -12.90 -19.22
CA LEU A 122 -25.00 -14.09 -18.83
C LEU A 122 -25.35 -14.95 -20.05
N SER A 123 -24.77 -16.14 -20.09
CA SER A 123 -24.98 -17.15 -21.11
C SER A 123 -24.90 -18.53 -20.47
N ASN A 124 -25.88 -19.36 -20.69
CA ASN A 124 -25.98 -20.70 -20.08
C ASN A 124 -25.82 -20.71 -18.54
N GLY A 125 -26.30 -19.65 -17.89
CA GLY A 125 -26.21 -19.47 -16.43
C GLY A 125 -24.90 -18.90 -15.93
N LEU A 126 -23.90 -18.65 -16.78
CA LEU A 126 -22.59 -18.11 -16.41
C LEU A 126 -22.46 -16.64 -16.80
N ALA A 127 -22.09 -15.81 -15.84
CA ALA A 127 -21.52 -14.48 -16.10
C ALA A 127 -20.15 -14.39 -15.45
N ALA A 128 -19.18 -13.80 -16.14
CA ALA A 128 -17.81 -13.68 -15.65
C ALA A 128 -17.17 -12.38 -16.11
N LEU A 129 -16.29 -11.85 -15.28
CA LEU A 129 -15.44 -10.71 -15.58
C LEU A 129 -14.01 -11.03 -15.13
N VAL A 130 -13.07 -10.94 -16.07
CA VAL A 130 -11.64 -11.12 -15.80
C VAL A 130 -10.92 -9.85 -16.22
N SER A 131 -10.14 -9.27 -15.33
CA SER A 131 -9.34 -8.08 -15.60
C SER A 131 -7.89 -8.35 -15.21
N TYR A 132 -6.98 -8.08 -16.13
CA TYR A 132 -5.56 -8.15 -15.91
C TYR A 132 -4.91 -6.81 -16.20
N THR A 133 -4.03 -6.38 -15.32
CA THR A 133 -3.25 -5.16 -15.48
C THR A 133 -1.77 -5.47 -15.30
N TRP A 134 -0.98 -5.07 -16.28
CA TRP A 134 0.46 -4.98 -16.18
C TRP A 134 0.84 -3.50 -16.18
N SER A 135 1.46 -3.04 -15.10
CA SER A 135 1.68 -1.61 -14.89
C SER A 135 3.00 -1.28 -14.23
N LYS A 136 3.38 -0.02 -14.34
CA LYS A 136 4.51 0.58 -13.64
C LYS A 136 4.16 2.00 -13.23
N SER A 137 4.28 2.30 -11.94
CA SER A 137 4.16 3.64 -11.38
C SER A 137 5.50 4.08 -10.80
N ILE A 138 5.95 5.28 -11.16
CA ILE A 138 7.17 5.91 -10.67
C ILE A 138 6.80 7.32 -10.24
N ASP A 139 7.26 7.73 -9.06
CA ASP A 139 7.06 9.08 -8.56
C ASP A 139 8.28 9.58 -7.75
N ASP A 140 8.22 10.82 -7.33
CA ASP A 140 9.22 11.45 -6.46
C ASP A 140 8.74 11.46 -5.00
N ALA A 141 7.41 11.35 -4.78
CA ALA A 141 6.74 11.15 -3.51
C ALA A 141 5.38 10.51 -3.76
N SER A 142 5.06 9.43 -3.04
CA SER A 142 3.80 8.70 -3.27
C SER A 142 2.63 9.23 -2.47
N ASN A 143 2.89 10.03 -1.44
CA ASN A 143 1.91 10.68 -0.61
C ASN A 143 2.42 12.03 -0.14
N PHE A 144 1.54 12.82 0.45
CA PHE A 144 1.79 14.15 0.94
C PHE A 144 2.40 14.16 2.36
N PHE A 145 1.87 13.33 3.26
CA PHE A 145 2.45 13.02 4.56
C PHE A 145 2.75 11.54 4.66
N SER A 146 3.85 11.21 5.35
CA SER A 146 4.27 9.85 5.59
C SER A 146 3.36 9.13 6.59
N SER A 147 3.09 7.87 6.34
CA SER A 147 2.76 6.89 7.36
C SER A 147 4.03 6.14 7.76
N VAL A 148 4.04 5.56 8.95
CA VAL A 148 5.20 4.81 9.48
C VAL A 148 5.71 3.81 8.43
N GLY A 149 7.01 3.88 8.15
CA GLY A 149 7.68 3.01 7.18
C GLY A 149 7.57 3.44 5.71
N ASP A 150 6.94 4.60 5.44
CA ASP A 150 6.80 5.13 4.10
C ASP A 150 7.58 6.45 3.96
N PRO A 151 8.74 6.45 3.28
CA PRO A 151 9.56 7.66 3.13
C PRO A 151 8.95 8.60 2.11
N ASN A 152 7.99 9.41 2.54
CA ASN A 152 7.46 10.51 1.73
C ASN A 152 8.24 11.81 1.95
N PHE A 153 8.96 11.92 3.07
CA PHE A 153 10.00 12.91 3.23
C PHE A 153 11.32 12.39 2.68
N PRO A 154 12.08 13.21 1.95
CA PRO A 154 13.40 12.81 1.51
C PRO A 154 14.35 12.67 2.71
N GLN A 155 15.26 11.68 2.69
CA GLN A 155 16.34 11.63 3.67
C GLN A 155 17.24 12.87 3.54
N ASN A 156 17.45 13.36 2.33
CA ASN A 156 18.15 14.60 2.02
C ASN A 156 17.20 15.58 1.33
N SER A 157 16.76 16.59 2.04
CA SER A 157 15.83 17.62 1.55
C SER A 157 16.38 18.46 0.39
N TYR A 158 17.69 18.41 0.16
CA TYR A 158 18.39 19.14 -0.90
C TYR A 158 18.58 18.29 -2.16
N ASP A 159 18.38 16.96 -2.10
CA ASP A 159 18.47 16.07 -3.25
C ASP A 159 17.15 15.35 -3.56
N ALA A 160 16.26 16.02 -4.25
CA ALA A 160 15.00 15.44 -4.66
C ALA A 160 15.13 14.35 -5.75
N ARG A 161 16.29 14.24 -6.43
CA ARG A 161 16.48 13.23 -7.47
C ARG A 161 16.69 11.86 -6.88
N ALA A 162 17.28 11.77 -5.70
CA ALA A 162 17.46 10.53 -4.94
C ALA A 162 16.11 9.89 -4.53
N GLU A 163 15.02 10.66 -4.52
CA GLU A 163 13.69 10.19 -4.15
C GLU A 163 12.90 9.59 -5.31
N ARG A 164 13.41 9.68 -6.55
CA ARG A 164 12.72 9.11 -7.70
C ARG A 164 12.80 7.59 -7.68
N GLY A 165 11.67 6.95 -7.47
CA GLY A 165 11.55 5.49 -7.35
C GLY A 165 10.19 4.96 -7.75
N ARG A 166 9.97 3.66 -7.59
CA ARG A 166 8.64 3.05 -7.70
C ARG A 166 7.70 3.70 -6.67
N SER A 167 6.44 3.93 -7.07
CA SER A 167 5.42 4.39 -6.13
C SER A 167 5.14 3.33 -5.06
N ASN A 168 4.84 3.72 -3.83
CA ASN A 168 4.54 2.78 -2.73
C ASN A 168 3.36 1.83 -3.03
N PHE A 169 2.48 2.26 -3.93
CA PHE A 169 1.31 1.51 -4.39
C PHE A 169 1.54 0.82 -5.75
N ASP A 170 2.77 0.85 -6.31
CA ASP A 170 3.06 0.18 -7.57
C ASP A 170 2.85 -1.33 -7.45
N VAL A 171 1.98 -1.87 -8.29
CA VAL A 171 1.72 -3.30 -8.42
C VAL A 171 1.98 -3.69 -9.87
N ARG A 172 3.05 -4.44 -10.10
CA ARG A 172 3.50 -4.80 -11.46
C ARG A 172 2.46 -5.61 -12.23
N HIS A 173 1.88 -6.61 -11.59
CA HIS A 173 0.88 -7.50 -12.16
C HIS A 173 -0.30 -7.64 -11.23
N ARG A 174 -1.50 -7.46 -11.74
CA ARG A 174 -2.74 -7.69 -11.00
C ARG A 174 -3.74 -8.40 -11.88
N LEU A 175 -4.23 -9.54 -11.42
CA LEU A 175 -5.37 -10.27 -11.98
C LEU A 175 -6.52 -10.20 -11.00
N SER A 176 -7.69 -9.81 -11.48
CA SER A 176 -8.95 -9.88 -10.75
C SER A 176 -9.98 -10.59 -11.60
N ALA A 177 -10.59 -11.63 -11.08
CA ALA A 177 -11.65 -12.36 -11.76
C ALA A 177 -12.85 -12.49 -10.82
N SER A 178 -14.04 -12.32 -11.37
CA SER A 178 -15.30 -12.59 -10.67
C SER A 178 -16.24 -13.36 -11.56
N TYR A 179 -17.05 -14.23 -10.96
CA TYR A 179 -18.06 -14.98 -11.68
C TYR A 179 -19.31 -15.15 -10.85
N SER A 180 -20.42 -15.32 -11.55
CA SER A 180 -21.66 -15.88 -11.02
C SER A 180 -22.11 -17.02 -11.94
N TYR A 181 -22.48 -18.14 -11.34
CA TYR A 181 -22.90 -19.31 -12.08
C TYR A 181 -24.14 -19.95 -11.45
N ASP A 182 -25.21 -19.98 -12.23
CA ASP A 182 -26.41 -20.75 -11.90
C ASP A 182 -26.13 -22.23 -12.15
N LEU A 183 -26.19 -23.06 -11.14
CA LEU A 183 -25.97 -24.48 -11.32
C LEU A 183 -27.06 -25.09 -12.22
N PRO A 184 -26.67 -25.96 -13.17
CA PRO A 184 -27.58 -26.42 -14.22
C PRO A 184 -28.51 -27.57 -13.76
N PHE A 185 -28.94 -27.53 -12.50
CA PHE A 185 -29.81 -28.56 -11.90
C PHE A 185 -31.20 -28.03 -11.57
N GLY A 186 -32.23 -28.87 -11.76
CA GLY A 186 -33.60 -28.61 -11.35
C GLY A 186 -34.55 -28.28 -12.49
N LYS A 187 -35.79 -27.92 -12.13
CA LYS A 187 -36.86 -27.64 -13.08
C LYS A 187 -36.48 -26.59 -14.11
N GLY A 188 -36.59 -26.92 -15.39
CA GLY A 188 -36.25 -26.03 -16.51
C GLY A 188 -34.76 -25.86 -16.78
N ARG A 189 -33.89 -26.58 -16.07
CA ARG A 189 -32.43 -26.59 -16.24
C ARG A 189 -31.99 -27.82 -17.06
N ARG A 190 -30.69 -27.93 -17.36
CA ARG A 190 -30.12 -29.01 -18.19
C ARG A 190 -30.27 -30.39 -17.56
N TYR A 191 -30.12 -30.50 -16.25
CA TYR A 191 -30.13 -31.76 -15.50
C TYR A 191 -31.24 -31.76 -14.45
N LEU A 192 -31.78 -32.92 -14.10
CA LEU A 192 -32.85 -33.11 -13.12
C LEU A 192 -34.11 -32.29 -13.43
N ARG A 193 -34.58 -32.39 -14.68
CA ARG A 193 -35.72 -31.62 -15.21
C ARG A 193 -37.07 -32.00 -14.59
N ASP A 194 -37.18 -33.27 -14.17
CA ASP A 194 -38.41 -33.83 -13.66
C ASP A 194 -38.71 -33.39 -12.22
N SER A 195 -39.96 -33.29 -11.89
CA SER A 195 -40.41 -32.97 -10.55
C SER A 195 -40.15 -34.13 -9.59
N GLY A 196 -39.34 -33.92 -8.57
CA GLY A 196 -39.05 -34.89 -7.52
C GLY A 196 -38.23 -34.25 -6.40
N LEU A 197 -38.07 -34.94 -5.28
CA LEU A 197 -37.33 -34.48 -4.14
C LEU A 197 -35.89 -34.05 -4.51
N ALA A 198 -35.22 -34.82 -5.36
CA ALA A 198 -33.88 -34.49 -5.84
C ALA A 198 -33.86 -33.18 -6.65
N SER A 199 -34.84 -32.95 -7.52
CA SER A 199 -34.98 -31.71 -8.26
C SER A 199 -35.21 -30.51 -7.33
N THR A 200 -36.05 -30.64 -6.31
CA THR A 200 -36.32 -29.59 -5.32
C THR A 200 -35.08 -29.26 -4.48
N ILE A 201 -34.34 -30.25 -4.05
CA ILE A 201 -33.13 -30.07 -3.21
C ILE A 201 -31.99 -29.44 -4.02
N LEU A 202 -31.79 -29.84 -5.27
CA LEU A 202 -30.67 -29.44 -6.12
C LEU A 202 -30.97 -28.24 -7.02
N SER A 203 -32.23 -27.77 -7.09
CA SER A 203 -32.60 -26.57 -7.83
C SER A 203 -32.26 -25.30 -7.09
N GLY A 204 -32.10 -24.20 -7.82
CA GLY A 204 -31.95 -22.84 -7.24
C GLY A 204 -30.57 -22.57 -6.61
N TRP A 205 -29.60 -23.42 -6.88
CA TRP A 205 -28.22 -23.17 -6.44
C TRP A 205 -27.48 -22.27 -7.39
N GLN A 206 -26.77 -21.30 -6.81
CA GLN A 206 -25.88 -20.37 -7.50
C GLN A 206 -24.53 -20.36 -6.79
N THR A 207 -23.44 -20.24 -7.54
CA THR A 207 -22.11 -20.02 -6.97
C THR A 207 -21.54 -18.71 -7.49
N PHE A 208 -20.87 -18.00 -6.59
CA PHE A 208 -20.17 -16.77 -6.90
C PHE A 208 -18.72 -16.90 -6.44
N GLY A 209 -17.83 -16.24 -7.13
CA GLY A 209 -16.44 -16.22 -6.69
C GLY A 209 -15.73 -14.96 -7.13
N ILE A 210 -14.73 -14.58 -6.33
CA ILE A 210 -13.80 -13.49 -6.62
C ILE A 210 -12.38 -14.02 -6.40
N VAL A 211 -11.54 -13.90 -7.43
CA VAL A 211 -10.12 -14.23 -7.38
C VAL A 211 -9.33 -12.95 -7.52
N THR A 212 -8.37 -12.72 -6.64
CA THR A 212 -7.42 -11.62 -6.73
C THR A 212 -6.00 -12.15 -6.58
N LEU A 213 -5.18 -11.94 -7.62
CA LEU A 213 -3.76 -12.27 -7.62
C LEU A 213 -2.98 -11.00 -7.97
N GLN A 214 -1.95 -10.68 -7.19
CA GLN A 214 -1.09 -9.54 -7.53
C GLN A 214 0.33 -9.73 -7.01
N THR A 215 1.29 -9.08 -7.68
CA THR A 215 2.68 -8.98 -7.20
C THR A 215 2.75 -8.10 -5.95
N GLY A 216 3.88 -8.22 -5.24
CA GLY A 216 4.13 -7.43 -4.06
C GLY A 216 4.27 -5.93 -4.36
N ARG A 217 3.98 -5.12 -3.36
CA ARG A 217 4.27 -3.69 -3.39
C ARG A 217 5.74 -3.45 -3.07
N PRO A 218 6.35 -2.41 -3.63
CA PRO A 218 7.71 -2.05 -3.27
C PRO A 218 7.78 -1.45 -1.88
N PHE A 219 8.97 -1.51 -1.28
CA PHE A 219 9.28 -0.87 -0.01
C PHE A 219 10.74 -0.42 0.05
N THR A 220 11.00 0.53 0.92
CA THR A 220 12.31 1.13 1.16
C THR A 220 12.96 0.50 2.38
N VAL A 221 14.24 0.23 2.32
CA VAL A 221 15.03 -0.09 3.51
C VAL A 221 15.52 1.21 4.15
N ALA A 222 15.32 1.35 5.44
CA ALA A 222 15.70 2.51 6.23
C ALA A 222 16.48 2.09 7.48
N LEU A 223 17.12 3.02 8.13
CA LEU A 223 17.68 2.80 9.47
C LEU A 223 16.57 2.91 10.52
N LEU A 224 16.72 2.21 11.64
CA LEU A 224 15.79 2.32 12.75
C LEU A 224 15.69 3.77 13.24
N SER A 225 14.52 4.22 13.66
CA SER A 225 14.26 5.64 13.96
C SER A 225 15.17 6.24 15.02
N GLU A 226 15.66 5.43 15.96
CA GLU A 226 16.62 5.88 16.99
C GLU A 226 18.03 6.10 16.44
N ILE A 227 18.28 5.73 15.16
CA ILE A 227 19.60 5.82 14.54
C ILE A 227 19.61 7.01 13.60
N ASP A 228 20.13 8.12 14.11
CA ASP A 228 20.41 9.32 13.30
C ASP A 228 21.87 9.26 12.82
N ASN A 229 22.08 8.51 11.74
CA ASN A 229 23.43 8.30 11.21
C ASN A 229 23.97 9.54 10.49
N SER A 230 23.10 10.26 9.81
CA SER A 230 23.47 11.51 9.14
C SER A 230 23.75 12.65 10.11
N GLY A 231 23.23 12.57 11.34
CA GLY A 231 23.30 13.64 12.32
C GLY A 231 22.39 14.82 11.99
N THR A 232 21.39 14.64 11.13
CA THR A 232 20.47 15.71 10.74
C THR A 232 19.27 15.85 11.66
N GLY A 233 19.06 14.89 12.59
CA GLY A 233 17.95 14.88 13.53
C GLY A 233 16.62 14.39 12.94
N ARG A 234 16.52 14.18 11.61
CA ARG A 234 15.26 13.83 10.95
C ARG A 234 14.84 12.39 11.21
N SER A 235 15.80 11.47 11.34
CA SER A 235 15.54 10.04 11.50
C SER A 235 14.69 9.74 12.74
N ILE A 236 14.90 10.48 13.82
CA ILE A 236 14.21 10.30 15.10
C ILE A 236 12.75 10.79 15.10
N LEU A 237 12.35 11.58 14.13
CA LEU A 237 10.97 12.11 14.05
C LEU A 237 9.96 11.07 13.55
N GLY A 238 10.42 9.96 12.98
CA GLY A 238 9.55 8.85 12.57
C GLY A 238 8.58 9.14 11.42
N PHE A 239 8.71 10.25 10.74
CA PHE A 239 7.85 10.67 9.61
C PHE A 239 8.28 10.10 8.27
N GLY A 240 9.07 9.00 8.26
CA GLY A 240 9.58 8.37 7.04
C GLY A 240 10.78 9.09 6.42
N ALA A 241 11.31 10.10 7.09
CA ALA A 241 12.57 10.75 6.76
C ALA A 241 13.80 10.04 7.34
N ASN A 242 13.64 8.77 7.69
CA ASN A 242 14.73 7.95 8.22
C ASN A 242 15.91 7.93 7.26
N ASP A 243 17.10 7.97 7.82
CA ASP A 243 18.31 7.67 7.07
C ASP A 243 18.21 6.29 6.41
N ARG A 244 18.83 6.13 5.26
CA ARG A 244 18.87 4.86 4.54
C ARG A 244 20.25 4.22 4.68
N PRO A 245 20.35 2.89 4.60
CA PRO A 245 21.64 2.20 4.59
C PRO A 245 22.36 2.37 3.24
N ASN A 246 23.63 1.95 3.20
CA ASN A 246 24.32 1.67 1.95
C ASN A 246 23.95 0.29 1.41
N VAL A 247 23.85 0.17 0.09
CA VAL A 247 23.68 -1.10 -0.63
C VAL A 247 25.07 -1.64 -0.98
N VAL A 248 25.50 -2.69 -0.28
CA VAL A 248 26.84 -3.29 -0.45
C VAL A 248 26.81 -4.62 -1.19
N GLY A 249 25.63 -5.10 -1.59
CA GLY A 249 25.48 -6.37 -2.30
C GLY A 249 24.11 -6.51 -2.97
N ASN A 250 23.84 -7.66 -3.55
CA ASN A 250 22.51 -7.93 -4.13
C ASN A 250 21.49 -8.26 -3.03
N PRO A 251 20.47 -7.43 -2.83
CA PRO A 251 19.48 -7.67 -1.80
C PRO A 251 18.44 -8.76 -2.16
N ASN A 252 18.38 -9.17 -3.41
CA ASN A 252 17.40 -10.16 -3.86
C ASN A 252 17.87 -11.57 -3.57
N LEU A 253 17.01 -12.37 -2.94
CA LEU A 253 17.24 -13.80 -2.72
C LEU A 253 16.53 -14.62 -3.80
N SER A 254 17.13 -15.74 -4.18
CA SER A 254 16.54 -16.74 -5.06
C SER A 254 15.37 -17.48 -4.39
N GLN A 255 15.50 -17.71 -3.08
CA GLN A 255 14.45 -18.29 -2.24
C GLN A 255 14.15 -17.32 -1.09
N ARG A 256 12.90 -16.91 -0.98
CA ARG A 256 12.39 -16.01 0.04
C ARG A 256 11.54 -16.80 1.05
N SER A 257 11.70 -16.49 2.32
CA SER A 257 10.89 -17.05 3.40
C SER A 257 10.41 -15.93 4.34
N PRO A 258 9.39 -16.18 5.19
CA PRO A 258 9.03 -15.22 6.23
C PRO A 258 10.16 -14.88 7.19
N GLN A 259 11.10 -15.79 7.42
CA GLN A 259 12.27 -15.58 8.29
C GLN A 259 13.36 -14.75 7.62
N GLN A 260 13.41 -14.76 6.28
CA GLN A 260 14.36 -13.98 5.50
C GLN A 260 13.77 -13.64 4.13
N TRP A 261 13.25 -12.42 4.00
CA TRP A 261 12.60 -11.97 2.76
C TRP A 261 13.59 -11.42 1.74
N PHE A 262 14.66 -10.82 2.22
CA PHE A 262 15.76 -10.29 1.40
C PHE A 262 17.11 -10.52 2.09
N SER A 263 18.21 -10.32 1.37
CA SER A 263 19.56 -10.45 1.91
C SER A 263 19.88 -9.29 2.87
N GLN A 264 19.92 -9.56 4.16
CA GLN A 264 20.27 -8.58 5.19
C GLN A 264 21.70 -8.07 5.02
N SER A 265 22.64 -8.95 4.63
CA SER A 265 24.04 -8.61 4.41
C SER A 265 24.30 -7.72 3.19
N ALA A 266 23.26 -7.50 2.37
CA ALA A 266 23.36 -6.57 1.26
C ALA A 266 23.26 -5.10 1.70
N PHE A 267 22.99 -4.86 2.99
CA PHE A 267 22.84 -3.52 3.56
C PHE A 267 23.85 -3.31 4.69
N ALA A 268 24.46 -2.14 4.71
CA ALA A 268 25.40 -1.74 5.74
C ALA A 268 25.09 -0.32 6.22
N PHE A 269 25.45 -0.03 7.47
CA PHE A 269 25.40 1.34 7.96
C PHE A 269 26.36 2.22 7.15
N PRO A 270 25.92 3.39 6.69
CA PRO A 270 26.82 4.34 6.06
C PRO A 270 27.84 4.88 7.06
N PRO A 271 28.96 5.47 6.59
CA PRO A 271 29.84 6.20 7.47
C PRO A 271 29.07 7.27 8.24
N ARG A 272 29.39 7.43 9.53
CA ARG A 272 28.71 8.39 10.39
C ARG A 272 28.80 9.80 9.82
N GLY A 273 27.71 10.57 9.90
CA GLY A 273 27.60 11.90 9.32
C GLY A 273 27.40 11.88 7.80
N THR A 274 26.93 10.77 7.25
CA THR A 274 26.58 10.67 5.83
C THR A 274 25.23 10.00 5.64
N PHE A 275 24.57 10.33 4.54
CA PHE A 275 23.40 9.58 4.05
C PHE A 275 23.84 8.29 3.38
N GLY A 276 23.04 7.25 3.47
CA GLY A 276 23.23 6.05 2.67
C GLY A 276 22.69 6.19 1.25
N ASP A 277 23.14 5.28 0.38
CA ASP A 277 22.86 5.27 -1.05
C ASP A 277 21.68 4.38 -1.46
N ALA A 278 21.03 3.70 -0.52
CA ALA A 278 19.84 2.90 -0.82
C ALA A 278 18.74 3.77 -1.42
N GLY A 279 18.29 3.41 -2.61
CA GLY A 279 17.19 4.09 -3.30
C GLY A 279 15.84 3.85 -2.62
N ARG A 280 14.86 4.70 -2.91
CA ARG A 280 13.47 4.54 -2.48
C ARG A 280 12.81 3.36 -3.22
N ASN A 281 12.12 2.48 -2.48
CA ASN A 281 11.30 1.38 -3.01
C ASN A 281 12.07 0.39 -3.92
N ILE A 282 13.29 0.06 -3.52
CA ILE A 282 14.16 -0.85 -4.28
C ILE A 282 13.81 -2.32 -4.11
N LEU A 283 13.11 -2.69 -3.05
CA LEU A 283 12.70 -4.06 -2.76
C LEU A 283 11.22 -4.28 -3.06
N GLU A 284 10.84 -5.55 -3.21
CA GLU A 284 9.46 -5.97 -3.45
C GLU A 284 8.98 -6.91 -2.33
N GLY A 285 7.86 -6.55 -1.72
CA GLY A 285 7.21 -7.33 -0.67
C GLY A 285 6.49 -8.57 -1.19
N PRO A 286 5.78 -9.27 -0.30
CA PRO A 286 4.95 -10.42 -0.67
C PRO A 286 3.84 -10.05 -1.63
N GLY A 287 3.55 -10.95 -2.56
CA GLY A 287 2.35 -10.87 -3.39
C GLY A 287 1.08 -11.15 -2.58
N TYR A 288 -0.05 -10.88 -3.19
CA TYR A 288 -1.36 -11.15 -2.60
C TYR A 288 -2.12 -12.15 -3.46
N ARG A 289 -2.62 -13.22 -2.83
CA ARG A 289 -3.40 -14.28 -3.49
C ARG A 289 -4.63 -14.57 -2.65
N ASN A 290 -5.80 -14.26 -3.17
CA ASN A 290 -7.04 -14.48 -2.45
C ASN A 290 -8.12 -15.01 -3.36
N VAL A 291 -8.86 -16.01 -2.86
CA VAL A 291 -10.04 -16.56 -3.51
C VAL A 291 -11.17 -16.55 -2.49
N ASN A 292 -12.21 -15.82 -2.80
CA ASN A 292 -13.46 -15.83 -2.05
C ASN A 292 -14.51 -16.58 -2.88
N ALA A 293 -15.31 -17.38 -2.24
CA ALA A 293 -16.39 -18.13 -2.88
C ALA A 293 -17.66 -18.08 -2.03
N SER A 294 -18.80 -18.09 -2.70
CA SER A 294 -20.09 -18.26 -2.03
C SER A 294 -20.96 -19.24 -2.77
N LEU A 295 -21.75 -19.99 -2.02
CA LEU A 295 -22.78 -20.86 -2.49
C LEU A 295 -24.13 -20.39 -1.93
N VAL A 296 -25.06 -20.12 -2.82
CA VAL A 296 -26.37 -19.57 -2.49
C VAL A 296 -27.45 -20.49 -3.01
N LYS A 297 -28.42 -20.81 -2.15
CA LYS A 297 -29.63 -21.53 -2.53
C LYS A 297 -30.83 -20.61 -2.39
N ASN A 298 -31.59 -20.44 -3.47
CA ASN A 298 -32.87 -19.78 -3.48
C ASN A 298 -34.00 -20.80 -3.61
N THR A 299 -34.94 -20.77 -2.67
CA THR A 299 -36.08 -21.70 -2.64
C THR A 299 -37.36 -20.88 -2.51
N SER A 300 -38.23 -20.93 -3.51
CA SER A 300 -39.57 -20.35 -3.41
C SER A 300 -40.43 -21.23 -2.54
N LEU A 301 -40.90 -20.72 -1.41
CA LEU A 301 -41.81 -21.39 -0.47
C LEU A 301 -43.28 -21.15 -0.84
N SER A 302 -43.58 -19.95 -1.38
CA SER A 302 -44.87 -19.59 -1.97
C SER A 302 -44.66 -18.49 -3.02
N GLU A 303 -45.71 -18.03 -3.66
CA GLU A 303 -45.68 -16.94 -4.67
C GLU A 303 -45.06 -15.64 -4.12
N ARG A 304 -45.16 -15.40 -2.79
CA ARG A 304 -44.67 -14.18 -2.13
C ARG A 304 -43.50 -14.44 -1.17
N LEU A 305 -43.14 -15.69 -0.96
CA LEU A 305 -42.17 -16.04 0.10
C LEU A 305 -41.00 -16.82 -0.50
N ASN A 306 -39.81 -16.26 -0.42
CA ASN A 306 -38.56 -16.88 -0.87
C ASN A 306 -37.58 -17.03 0.28
N LEU A 307 -37.05 -18.23 0.45
CA LEU A 307 -35.97 -18.53 1.38
C LEU A 307 -34.64 -18.54 0.63
N GLN A 308 -33.70 -17.73 1.07
CA GLN A 308 -32.33 -17.77 0.60
C GLN A 308 -31.41 -18.27 1.72
N ILE A 309 -30.64 -19.29 1.42
CA ILE A 309 -29.57 -19.81 2.28
C ILE A 309 -28.25 -19.55 1.57
N ARG A 310 -27.24 -19.03 2.28
CA ARG A 310 -25.91 -18.78 1.73
C ARG A 310 -24.81 -19.27 2.66
N ALA A 311 -23.75 -19.77 2.05
CA ALA A 311 -22.48 -20.03 2.68
C ALA A 311 -21.41 -19.24 1.94
N GLU A 312 -20.64 -18.43 2.67
CA GLU A 312 -19.61 -17.55 2.12
C GLU A 312 -18.28 -17.91 2.76
N VAL A 313 -17.25 -18.06 1.95
CA VAL A 313 -15.91 -18.43 2.40
C VAL A 313 -14.94 -17.37 1.86
N PHE A 314 -14.33 -16.62 2.75
CA PHE A 314 -13.28 -15.67 2.46
C PHE A 314 -11.93 -16.35 2.66
N ASN A 315 -10.98 -16.09 1.76
CA ASN A 315 -9.71 -16.81 1.71
C ASN A 315 -9.90 -18.32 1.68
N LEU A 316 -10.59 -18.81 0.66
CA LEU A 316 -11.04 -20.22 0.51
C LEU A 316 -9.92 -21.25 0.78
N PHE A 317 -8.72 -20.97 0.30
CA PHE A 317 -7.57 -21.87 0.42
C PHE A 317 -6.78 -21.67 1.71
N ASN A 318 -7.20 -20.75 2.59
CA ASN A 318 -6.47 -20.36 3.80
C ASN A 318 -5.00 -20.01 3.51
N HIS A 319 -4.78 -19.33 2.37
CA HIS A 319 -3.43 -18.92 1.97
C HIS A 319 -2.93 -17.78 2.85
N PRO A 320 -1.74 -17.88 3.46
CA PRO A 320 -1.17 -16.82 4.25
C PRO A 320 -0.74 -15.66 3.33
N ASN A 321 -1.48 -14.56 3.37
CA ASN A 321 -1.12 -13.32 2.68
C ASN A 321 -0.30 -12.47 3.62
N PHE A 322 1.00 -12.49 3.46
CA PHE A 322 1.94 -11.81 4.35
C PHE A 322 1.91 -10.30 4.18
N ASN A 323 2.16 -9.57 5.27
CA ASN A 323 2.43 -8.14 5.25
C ASN A 323 3.88 -7.88 4.79
N LEU A 324 4.28 -6.61 4.69
CA LEU A 324 5.66 -6.27 4.35
C LEU A 324 6.62 -6.78 5.44
N PRO A 325 7.84 -7.17 5.06
CA PRO A 325 8.88 -7.50 6.04
C PRO A 325 9.30 -6.25 6.81
N ASP A 326 9.87 -6.46 7.98
CA ASP A 326 10.58 -5.41 8.69
C ASP A 326 11.74 -4.89 7.83
N ASN A 327 11.69 -3.61 7.53
CA ASN A 327 12.60 -2.92 6.62
C ASN A 327 13.59 -1.99 7.31
N PHE A 328 13.65 -2.02 8.66
CA PHE A 328 14.53 -1.16 9.44
C PHE A 328 15.83 -1.86 9.83
N LEU A 329 16.94 -1.45 9.21
CA LEU A 329 18.27 -1.90 9.61
C LEU A 329 18.57 -1.41 11.04
N GLY A 330 18.93 -2.31 11.91
CA GLY A 330 19.07 -2.10 13.36
C GLY A 330 17.97 -2.76 14.18
N SER A 331 16.85 -3.13 13.54
CA SER A 331 15.79 -3.90 14.18
C SER A 331 16.20 -5.37 14.36
N PRO A 332 15.83 -6.03 15.48
CA PRO A 332 16.08 -7.46 15.69
C PRO A 332 15.33 -8.36 14.68
N THR A 333 14.30 -7.85 14.03
CA THR A 333 13.49 -8.58 13.04
C THR A 333 13.74 -8.12 11.61
N PHE A 334 14.82 -7.35 11.37
CA PHE A 334 15.18 -6.85 10.05
C PHE A 334 15.13 -7.95 8.97
N GLY A 335 14.36 -7.74 7.92
CA GLY A 335 14.17 -8.70 6.82
C GLY A 335 13.19 -9.82 7.10
N GLN A 336 12.56 -9.87 8.28
CA GLN A 336 11.58 -10.90 8.65
C GLN A 336 10.15 -10.39 8.48
N ILE A 337 9.25 -11.30 8.16
CA ILE A 337 7.80 -11.05 8.13
C ILE A 337 7.21 -11.60 9.42
N THR A 338 6.64 -10.74 10.23
CA THR A 338 6.10 -11.07 11.55
C THR A 338 4.56 -11.13 11.57
N SER A 339 3.91 -10.73 10.48
CA SER A 339 2.46 -10.70 10.41
C SER A 339 1.91 -11.06 9.03
N ALA A 340 0.67 -11.52 9.02
CA ALA A 340 -0.10 -11.82 7.83
C ALA A 340 -1.48 -11.16 7.94
N ARG A 341 -2.17 -11.08 6.79
CA ARG A 341 -3.58 -10.68 6.73
C ARG A 341 -4.48 -11.78 7.27
N ASP A 342 -5.77 -11.46 7.37
CA ASP A 342 -6.77 -12.35 7.93
C ASP A 342 -6.76 -13.75 7.32
N PRO A 343 -6.88 -14.79 8.17
CA PRO A 343 -7.01 -16.16 7.73
C PRO A 343 -8.37 -16.40 7.06
N ARG A 344 -8.69 -17.65 6.76
CA ARG A 344 -9.99 -18.02 6.22
C ARG A 344 -11.12 -17.72 7.21
N HIS A 345 -12.16 -17.05 6.72
CA HIS A 345 -13.41 -16.82 7.42
C HIS A 345 -14.55 -17.52 6.68
N ILE A 346 -15.46 -18.16 7.42
CA ILE A 346 -16.66 -18.80 6.88
C ILE A 346 -17.87 -18.15 7.54
N GLN A 347 -18.83 -17.75 6.72
CA GLN A 347 -20.06 -17.11 7.16
C GLN A 347 -21.26 -17.84 6.57
N PHE A 348 -22.27 -18.06 7.40
CA PHE A 348 -23.57 -18.58 6.96
C PHE A 348 -24.65 -17.51 7.14
N GLY A 349 -25.55 -17.44 6.19
CA GLY A 349 -26.66 -16.49 6.23
C GLY A 349 -27.97 -17.15 5.77
N VAL A 350 -29.06 -16.77 6.42
CA VAL A 350 -30.41 -17.12 6.01
C VAL A 350 -31.22 -15.84 5.85
N LYS A 351 -31.89 -15.69 4.74
CA LYS A 351 -32.72 -14.54 4.43
C LYS A 351 -34.11 -14.99 3.97
N LEU A 352 -35.14 -14.44 4.56
CA LEU A 352 -36.53 -14.62 4.15
C LEU A 352 -36.96 -13.36 3.43
N LEU A 353 -37.45 -13.51 2.20
CA LEU A 353 -37.94 -12.42 1.35
C LEU A 353 -39.44 -12.59 1.16
N PHE A 354 -40.21 -11.56 1.47
CA PHE A 354 -41.69 -11.54 1.38
C PHE A 354 -42.18 -10.23 0.74
#